data_4e6bac6a035d2c2a3bf7b63043e715dd
#
_entry.id   4e6bac6a035d2c2a3bf7b63043e715dd
#
_cell.length_a   1.000
_cell.length_b   1.000
_cell.length_c   1.000
_cell.angle_alpha   90.00
_cell.angle_beta   90.00
_cell.angle_gamma   90.00
#
_symmetry.space_group_name_H-M   'P 1'
#
loop_
_entity.id
_entity.type
_entity.pdbx_description
1 polymer ?
#
loop_
_entity_poly.entity_id
_entity_poly.type
_entity_poly.pdbx_seq_one_letter_code
_entity_poly.pdbx_strand_id
1 'polypeptide(L)'
;MKTGKWIIGTLMLLLVLAFGKVWAVDTKSVMVLPFATHSSENIDWIQQSVWDMISIRISAGSNITVLAKDKVSDALKPKGTKQLSEADVYALGKQMKADYVVWGSISKIGNNLSIDGKLMDVGAYKSAFGASALCHGMDEVIPKINDFSQKVVDRIMGGAVAAAPAPAAVAPAPAAAAPAAKAPVITPAARESEIITGIRKSSRGTMTSAINPDFINAFQPVDRKGFWMSEGYPTEFRGMAIGDVNGDGLNEIVAIDRNSIRVFLKKDKDFRMIQKIQGKMSDNYIAVDVVNLLQDKRQEIVVTNLLKDNSLESFILEWKNGKFVELASGLPWFFRAIETPGGVKLMGQRLGIDRPFNTPVHEMVWEGGKLKEGKKMIVPLGLSVYNFTIDAIEAGGTEKIIALDDNGYLGIYTPTDMVLDKLRVFGGPKELLYKSDEVFGGSNLYVDYVGQETTGGETEDQRAFMNARILTYDTNGDGKKEIIIVKNISPGGNFLKKVRIYTSSEIYDLEWDGLGLVENWRTRKINGYVADYQFKDVDNDGSKEIVMVLVLSTGRAFAEKSVFVAYEMSAPQPAQAPKQ
;
A
#
# COMPACT_ATOMS: atom_id res chain seq x y z
N MET A 1 -55.95 -19.13 -48.04
CA MET A 1 -54.81 -18.40 -47.45
C MET A 1 -55.02 -18.11 -45.93
N LYS A 2 -55.40 -19.07 -45.07
CA LYS A 2 -55.56 -18.83 -43.63
C LYS A 2 -54.80 -19.86 -42.73
N THR A 3 -54.10 -20.83 -43.30
CA THR A 3 -53.41 -21.89 -42.57
C THR A 3 -51.89 -21.63 -42.33
N GLY A 4 -51.28 -20.66 -43.06
CA GLY A 4 -49.85 -20.40 -42.92
C GLY A 4 -49.46 -19.51 -41.70
N LYS A 5 -50.37 -18.73 -41.14
CA LYS A 5 -50.07 -17.83 -40.00
C LYS A 5 -49.97 -18.52 -38.63
N TRP A 6 -50.60 -19.65 -38.49
CA TRP A 6 -50.59 -20.44 -37.23
C TRP A 6 -49.31 -21.25 -37.07
N ILE A 7 -48.72 -21.74 -38.13
CA ILE A 7 -47.46 -22.53 -38.10
C ILE A 7 -46.28 -21.65 -37.75
N ILE A 8 -46.25 -20.37 -38.22
CA ILE A 8 -45.16 -19.45 -37.88
C ILE A 8 -45.23 -18.99 -36.44
N GLY A 9 -46.44 -18.80 -35.88
CA GLY A 9 -46.66 -18.44 -34.49
C GLY A 9 -46.21 -19.53 -33.50
N THR A 10 -46.51 -20.80 -33.79
CA THR A 10 -46.11 -21.96 -32.98
C THR A 10 -44.60 -22.23 -33.08
N LEU A 11 -43.99 -22.02 -34.25
CA LEU A 11 -42.53 -22.18 -34.43
C LEU A 11 -41.75 -21.11 -33.67
N MET A 12 -42.26 -19.86 -33.64
CA MET A 12 -41.64 -18.75 -32.89
C MET A 12 -41.80 -18.91 -31.38
N LEU A 13 -42.91 -19.47 -30.90
CA LEU A 13 -43.12 -19.76 -29.50
C LEU A 13 -42.24 -20.95 -29.00
N LEU A 14 -41.99 -21.93 -29.86
CA LEU A 14 -41.06 -23.04 -29.55
C LEU A 14 -39.58 -22.60 -29.57
N LEU A 15 -39.21 -21.60 -30.39
CA LEU A 15 -37.86 -21.05 -30.43
C LEU A 15 -37.56 -20.21 -29.19
N VAL A 16 -38.53 -19.54 -28.59
CA VAL A 16 -38.36 -18.74 -27.36
C VAL A 16 -38.22 -19.66 -26.12
N LEU A 17 -38.76 -20.87 -26.16
CA LEU A 17 -38.60 -21.85 -25.08
C LEU A 17 -37.28 -22.63 -25.12
N ALA A 18 -36.53 -22.57 -26.20
CA ALA A 18 -35.26 -23.31 -26.35
C ALA A 18 -34.03 -22.52 -25.87
N PHE A 19 -34.13 -21.18 -25.58
CA PHE A 19 -33.01 -20.34 -25.14
C PHE A 19 -33.05 -19.99 -23.64
N GLY A 20 -33.75 -20.70 -22.82
CA GLY A 20 -33.97 -20.37 -21.40
C GLY A 20 -33.28 -21.25 -20.37
N LYS A 21 -32.06 -21.79 -20.64
CA LYS A 21 -31.18 -22.25 -19.54
C LYS A 21 -30.13 -21.17 -19.26
N VAL A 22 -30.57 -20.07 -18.66
CA VAL A 22 -29.64 -19.23 -17.89
C VAL A 22 -29.14 -20.11 -16.74
N TRP A 23 -27.87 -20.48 -16.79
CA TRP A 23 -27.19 -21.09 -15.66
C TRP A 23 -27.18 -20.01 -14.57
N ALA A 24 -28.09 -20.09 -13.61
CA ALA A 24 -28.00 -19.31 -12.40
C ALA A 24 -26.72 -19.77 -11.71
N VAL A 25 -25.73 -18.89 -11.64
CA VAL A 25 -24.57 -19.11 -10.79
C VAL A 25 -25.10 -19.22 -9.37
N ASP A 26 -24.92 -20.39 -8.74
CA ASP A 26 -25.41 -20.68 -7.38
C ASP A 26 -24.60 -19.83 -6.38
N THR A 27 -25.06 -18.61 -6.14
CA THR A 27 -24.42 -17.66 -5.23
C THR A 27 -24.84 -17.97 -3.80
N LYS A 28 -23.89 -18.26 -2.93
CA LYS A 28 -24.14 -18.54 -1.52
C LYS A 28 -24.26 -17.26 -0.70
N SER A 29 -25.30 -17.14 0.10
CA SER A 29 -25.51 -16.02 1.00
C SER A 29 -24.93 -16.31 2.39
N VAL A 30 -24.09 -15.40 2.89
CA VAL A 30 -23.40 -15.55 4.17
C VAL A 30 -23.76 -14.39 5.10
N MET A 31 -24.21 -14.71 6.30
CA MET A 31 -24.39 -13.75 7.37
C MET A 31 -23.21 -13.83 8.32
N VAL A 32 -22.54 -12.70 8.54
CA VAL A 32 -21.48 -12.58 9.54
C VAL A 32 -22.02 -11.82 10.74
N LEU A 33 -21.98 -12.44 11.92
CA LEU A 33 -22.40 -11.82 13.18
C LEU A 33 -21.23 -11.15 13.88
N PRO A 34 -21.45 -10.08 14.67
CA PRO A 34 -20.42 -9.54 15.55
C PRO A 34 -19.98 -10.61 16.56
N PHE A 35 -18.67 -10.76 16.74
CA PHE A 35 -18.12 -11.73 17.68
C PHE A 35 -18.36 -11.27 19.11
N ALA A 36 -18.76 -12.16 20.00
CA ALA A 36 -18.92 -11.85 21.41
C ALA A 36 -17.57 -11.49 22.05
N THR A 37 -17.53 -10.48 22.90
CA THR A 37 -16.30 -10.02 23.56
C THR A 37 -16.23 -10.46 25.01
N HIS A 38 -15.08 -10.99 25.45
CA HIS A 38 -14.79 -11.37 26.83
C HIS A 38 -13.47 -10.74 27.25
N SER A 39 -13.55 -9.62 27.97
CA SER A 39 -12.36 -8.89 28.44
C SER A 39 -12.74 -8.06 29.67
N SER A 40 -11.77 -7.81 30.55
CA SER A 40 -11.87 -6.82 31.61
C SER A 40 -11.71 -5.38 31.11
N GLU A 41 -11.19 -5.20 29.89
CA GLU A 41 -11.01 -3.92 29.22
C GLU A 41 -12.06 -3.73 28.13
N ASN A 42 -12.34 -2.48 27.74
CA ASN A 42 -13.21 -2.20 26.60
C ASN A 42 -12.47 -2.59 25.28
N ILE A 43 -12.97 -3.64 24.63
CA ILE A 43 -12.46 -4.13 23.33
C ILE A 43 -13.51 -4.06 22.21
N ASP A 44 -14.51 -3.21 22.33
CA ASP A 44 -15.58 -3.04 21.32
C ASP A 44 -15.03 -2.68 19.95
N TRP A 45 -13.94 -1.92 19.92
CA TRP A 45 -13.24 -1.59 18.68
C TRP A 45 -12.61 -2.82 18.00
N ILE A 46 -12.15 -3.84 18.78
CA ILE A 46 -11.65 -5.12 18.22
C ILE A 46 -12.82 -5.89 17.62
N GLN A 47 -13.92 -5.96 18.33
CA GLN A 47 -15.13 -6.63 17.87
C GLN A 47 -15.57 -6.09 16.51
N GLN A 48 -15.70 -4.77 16.39
CA GLN A 48 -16.12 -4.12 15.16
C GLN A 48 -15.14 -4.39 14.02
N SER A 49 -13.85 -4.30 14.30
CA SER A 49 -12.79 -4.52 13.32
C SER A 49 -12.74 -5.97 12.82
N VAL A 50 -12.88 -6.94 13.73
CA VAL A 50 -12.94 -8.37 13.37
C VAL A 50 -14.16 -8.65 12.50
N TRP A 51 -15.32 -8.09 12.86
CA TRP A 51 -16.54 -8.24 12.08
C TRP A 51 -16.38 -7.68 10.66
N ASP A 52 -15.78 -6.48 10.52
CA ASP A 52 -15.49 -5.86 9.23
C ASP A 52 -14.54 -6.70 8.39
N MET A 53 -13.43 -7.11 8.98
CA MET A 53 -12.42 -7.90 8.29
C MET A 53 -12.95 -9.23 7.76
N ILE A 54 -13.66 -9.97 8.60
CA ILE A 54 -14.25 -11.26 8.20
C ILE A 54 -15.29 -11.06 7.08
N SER A 55 -16.17 -10.06 7.21
CA SER A 55 -17.20 -9.76 6.21
C SER A 55 -16.60 -9.43 4.85
N ILE A 56 -15.59 -8.56 4.81
CA ILE A 56 -14.91 -8.14 3.57
C ILE A 56 -14.19 -9.33 2.92
N ARG A 57 -13.48 -10.14 3.70
CA ARG A 57 -12.71 -11.26 3.16
C ARG A 57 -13.58 -12.38 2.61
N ILE A 58 -14.66 -12.68 3.29
CA ILE A 58 -15.63 -13.67 2.79
C ILE A 58 -16.32 -13.16 1.52
N SER A 59 -16.64 -11.85 1.45
CA SER A 59 -17.24 -11.26 0.24
C SER A 59 -16.31 -11.22 -0.97
N ALA A 60 -15.00 -11.34 -0.77
CA ALA A 60 -14.03 -11.45 -1.86
C ALA A 60 -14.03 -12.85 -2.53
N GLY A 61 -14.68 -13.85 -1.92
CA GLY A 61 -14.84 -15.17 -2.52
C GLY A 61 -15.77 -15.13 -3.74
N SER A 62 -15.40 -15.86 -4.80
CA SER A 62 -16.26 -16.01 -5.98
C SER A 62 -17.58 -16.67 -5.58
N ASN A 63 -18.69 -16.13 -6.07
CA ASN A 63 -20.06 -16.66 -5.83
C ASN A 63 -20.51 -16.64 -4.36
N ILE A 64 -19.98 -15.73 -3.55
CA ILE A 64 -20.41 -15.49 -2.18
C ILE A 64 -20.95 -14.07 -2.05
N THR A 65 -22.13 -13.94 -1.44
CA THR A 65 -22.72 -12.64 -1.10
C THR A 65 -22.85 -12.54 0.41
N VAL A 66 -22.16 -11.56 1.02
CA VAL A 66 -22.28 -11.27 2.45
C VAL A 66 -23.45 -10.32 2.69
N LEU A 67 -24.30 -10.63 3.67
CA LEU A 67 -25.44 -9.78 4.03
C LEU A 67 -24.98 -8.43 4.60
N ALA A 68 -25.70 -7.38 4.23
CA ALA A 68 -25.41 -6.02 4.68
C ALA A 68 -25.46 -5.90 6.21
N LYS A 69 -24.47 -5.24 6.81
CA LYS A 69 -24.28 -5.11 8.25
C LYS A 69 -25.44 -4.45 8.98
N ASP A 70 -25.99 -3.41 8.39
CA ASP A 70 -27.16 -2.67 8.91
C ASP A 70 -28.34 -3.61 9.12
N LYS A 71 -28.62 -4.47 8.14
CA LYS A 71 -29.69 -5.48 8.24
C LYS A 71 -29.42 -6.49 9.34
N VAL A 72 -28.14 -6.92 9.47
CA VAL A 72 -27.73 -7.85 10.53
C VAL A 72 -27.82 -7.19 11.90
N SER A 73 -27.38 -5.93 12.03
CA SER A 73 -27.50 -5.15 13.27
C SER A 73 -28.94 -4.95 13.69
N ASP A 74 -29.85 -4.63 12.74
CA ASP A 74 -31.27 -4.46 13.02
C ASP A 74 -31.93 -5.77 13.49
N ALA A 75 -31.54 -6.90 12.91
CA ALA A 75 -32.03 -8.23 13.32
C ALA A 75 -31.54 -8.64 14.73
N LEU A 76 -30.42 -8.09 15.18
CA LEU A 76 -29.85 -8.34 16.51
C LEU A 76 -30.46 -7.48 17.62
N LYS A 77 -30.99 -6.28 17.30
CA LYS A 77 -31.57 -5.35 18.30
C LYS A 77 -32.53 -5.98 19.30
N PRO A 78 -33.47 -6.89 18.90
CA PRO A 78 -34.40 -7.52 19.83
C PRO A 78 -33.76 -8.49 20.83
N LYS A 79 -32.57 -9.01 20.52
CA LYS A 79 -31.88 -10.05 21.30
C LYS A 79 -30.89 -9.49 22.33
N GLY A 80 -30.57 -8.18 22.25
CA GLY A 80 -29.63 -7.51 23.14
C GLY A 80 -28.18 -7.99 22.99
N THR A 81 -27.32 -7.61 23.93
CA THR A 81 -25.87 -7.94 23.95
C THR A 81 -25.55 -9.33 24.54
N LYS A 82 -26.55 -10.20 24.73
CA LYS A 82 -26.31 -11.55 25.28
C LYS A 82 -25.60 -12.45 24.28
N GLN A 83 -24.75 -13.32 24.79
CA GLN A 83 -24.09 -14.37 23.99
C GLN A 83 -25.15 -15.21 23.28
N LEU A 84 -25.11 -15.25 21.95
CA LEU A 84 -26.04 -15.99 21.12
C LEU A 84 -25.79 -17.49 21.24
N SER A 85 -26.85 -18.26 21.49
CA SER A 85 -26.78 -19.71 21.41
C SER A 85 -26.79 -20.19 19.96
N GLU A 86 -26.37 -21.42 19.69
CA GLU A 86 -26.43 -22.01 18.32
C GLU A 86 -27.86 -22.01 17.75
N ALA A 87 -28.88 -22.19 18.61
CA ALA A 87 -30.27 -22.09 18.22
C ALA A 87 -30.69 -20.67 17.81
N ASP A 88 -30.14 -19.65 18.49
CA ASP A 88 -30.35 -18.23 18.12
C ASP A 88 -29.70 -17.89 16.79
N VAL A 89 -28.45 -18.35 16.58
CA VAL A 89 -27.71 -18.20 15.34
C VAL A 89 -28.46 -18.82 14.17
N TYR A 90 -28.99 -20.03 14.36
CA TYR A 90 -29.79 -20.71 13.36
C TYR A 90 -31.10 -19.96 13.04
N ALA A 91 -31.82 -19.53 14.08
CA ALA A 91 -33.05 -18.76 13.90
C ALA A 91 -32.84 -17.48 13.12
N LEU A 92 -31.75 -16.74 13.44
CA LEU A 92 -31.34 -15.54 12.71
C LEU A 92 -30.96 -15.86 11.26
N GLY A 93 -30.19 -16.92 11.02
CA GLY A 93 -29.83 -17.36 9.67
C GLY A 93 -31.07 -17.65 8.81
N LYS A 94 -32.04 -18.37 9.36
CA LYS A 94 -33.34 -18.62 8.69
C LYS A 94 -34.13 -17.32 8.43
N GLN A 95 -34.23 -16.47 9.44
CA GLN A 95 -34.95 -15.20 9.34
C GLN A 95 -34.37 -14.32 8.22
N MET A 96 -33.03 -14.27 8.10
CA MET A 96 -32.31 -13.48 7.13
C MET A 96 -32.10 -14.18 5.78
N LYS A 97 -32.58 -15.41 5.62
CA LYS A 97 -32.40 -16.26 4.42
C LYS A 97 -30.92 -16.41 4.03
N ALA A 98 -30.07 -16.58 5.03
CA ALA A 98 -28.66 -16.88 4.80
C ALA A 98 -28.46 -18.40 4.63
N ASP A 99 -27.57 -18.78 3.69
CA ASP A 99 -27.17 -20.19 3.54
C ASP A 99 -26.18 -20.58 4.64
N TYR A 100 -25.32 -19.64 5.04
CA TYR A 100 -24.32 -19.83 6.08
C TYR A 100 -24.32 -18.67 7.07
N VAL A 101 -23.95 -18.97 8.33
CA VAL A 101 -23.73 -17.96 9.37
C VAL A 101 -22.34 -18.16 9.96
N VAL A 102 -21.59 -17.06 10.04
CA VAL A 102 -20.29 -16.97 10.74
C VAL A 102 -20.50 -16.22 12.04
N TRP A 103 -20.05 -16.80 13.15
CA TRP A 103 -20.11 -16.18 14.49
C TRP A 103 -18.96 -16.66 15.35
N GLY A 104 -18.74 -16.02 16.50
CA GLY A 104 -17.64 -16.42 17.37
C GLY A 104 -17.50 -15.56 18.60
N SER A 105 -16.34 -15.68 19.25
CA SER A 105 -15.97 -14.89 20.42
C SER A 105 -14.53 -14.40 20.34
N ILE A 106 -14.27 -13.30 21.03
CA ILE A 106 -12.94 -12.70 21.21
C ILE A 106 -12.71 -12.58 22.70
N SER A 107 -11.66 -13.23 23.20
CA SER A 107 -11.25 -13.16 24.62
C SER A 107 -9.90 -12.50 24.73
N LYS A 108 -9.77 -11.45 25.55
CA LYS A 108 -8.50 -10.77 25.82
C LYS A 108 -8.08 -10.94 27.27
N ILE A 109 -6.87 -11.44 27.50
CA ILE A 109 -6.25 -11.59 28.81
C ILE A 109 -4.82 -11.04 28.73
N GLY A 110 -4.59 -9.85 29.30
CA GLY A 110 -3.33 -9.13 29.14
C GLY A 110 -3.02 -8.85 27.67
N ASN A 111 -1.83 -9.21 27.22
CA ASN A 111 -1.43 -9.05 25.80
C ASN A 111 -1.90 -10.19 24.87
N ASN A 112 -2.50 -11.24 25.42
CA ASN A 112 -2.96 -12.37 24.64
C ASN A 112 -4.41 -12.19 24.21
N LEU A 113 -4.71 -12.53 22.96
CA LEU A 113 -6.05 -12.48 22.39
C LEU A 113 -6.39 -13.87 21.82
N SER A 114 -7.54 -14.44 22.21
CA SER A 114 -8.10 -15.63 21.57
C SER A 114 -9.26 -15.25 20.69
N ILE A 115 -9.28 -15.74 19.46
CA ILE A 115 -10.38 -15.58 18.51
C ILE A 115 -10.90 -16.95 18.17
N ASP A 116 -12.17 -17.20 18.54
CA ASP A 116 -12.85 -18.47 18.29
C ASP A 116 -13.97 -18.19 17.27
N GLY A 117 -13.83 -18.73 16.06
CA GLY A 117 -14.79 -18.57 14.99
C GLY A 117 -15.49 -19.88 14.61
N LYS A 118 -16.76 -19.80 14.27
CA LYS A 118 -17.58 -20.94 13.85
C LYS A 118 -18.34 -20.58 12.57
N LEU A 119 -18.58 -21.59 11.73
CA LEU A 119 -19.43 -21.52 10.55
C LEU A 119 -20.59 -22.52 10.70
N MET A 120 -21.82 -22.07 10.51
CA MET A 120 -23.01 -22.89 10.47
C MET A 120 -23.59 -22.99 9.06
N ASP A 121 -23.89 -24.17 8.62
CA ASP A 121 -24.77 -24.43 7.47
C ASP A 121 -26.20 -24.38 7.94
N VAL A 122 -26.95 -23.37 7.48
CA VAL A 122 -28.34 -23.14 7.90
C VAL A 122 -29.29 -24.19 7.29
N GLY A 123 -28.97 -24.64 6.05
CA GLY A 123 -29.77 -25.69 5.39
C GLY A 123 -29.69 -27.04 6.12
N ALA A 124 -28.51 -27.43 6.56
CA ALA A 124 -28.24 -28.67 7.24
C ALA A 124 -28.46 -28.61 8.77
N TYR A 125 -28.67 -27.42 9.35
CA TYR A 125 -28.69 -27.19 10.80
C TYR A 125 -27.49 -27.81 11.49
N LYS A 126 -26.31 -27.56 10.96
CA LYS A 126 -25.08 -28.19 11.44
C LYS A 126 -23.94 -27.18 11.49
N SER A 127 -23.16 -27.21 12.57
CA SER A 127 -21.86 -26.52 12.60
C SER A 127 -20.93 -27.16 11.56
N ALA A 128 -20.64 -26.43 10.50
CA ALA A 128 -19.88 -26.93 9.37
C ALA A 128 -18.36 -26.85 9.61
N PHE A 129 -17.93 -25.90 10.44
CA PHE A 129 -16.53 -25.65 10.72
C PHE A 129 -16.37 -24.82 12.01
N GLY A 130 -15.27 -25.03 12.74
CA GLY A 130 -14.85 -24.20 13.88
C GLY A 130 -13.32 -24.07 13.87
N ALA A 131 -12.83 -22.92 14.21
CA ALA A 131 -11.40 -22.66 14.38
C ALA A 131 -11.16 -21.72 15.55
N SER A 132 -10.10 -22.02 16.32
CA SER A 132 -9.59 -21.18 17.40
C SER A 132 -8.21 -20.70 17.04
N ALA A 133 -7.91 -19.44 17.35
CA ALA A 133 -6.61 -18.85 17.13
C ALA A 133 -6.18 -18.08 18.39
N LEU A 134 -5.04 -18.48 18.97
CA LEU A 134 -4.37 -17.72 20.01
C LEU A 134 -3.38 -16.76 19.37
N CYS A 135 -3.46 -15.48 19.76
CA CYS A 135 -2.58 -14.40 19.31
C CYS A 135 -1.79 -13.88 20.52
N HIS A 136 -0.48 -13.82 20.41
CA HIS A 136 0.42 -13.29 21.44
C HIS A 136 0.70 -11.78 21.26
N GLY A 137 -0.25 -11.07 20.68
CA GLY A 137 -0.23 -9.65 20.41
C GLY A 137 -1.20 -9.31 19.30
N MET A 138 -1.40 -8.01 19.09
CA MET A 138 -2.31 -7.51 18.04
C MET A 138 -1.80 -7.83 16.63
N ASP A 139 -0.50 -7.99 16.46
CA ASP A 139 0.15 -8.26 15.18
C ASP A 139 -0.26 -9.62 14.59
N GLU A 140 -0.63 -10.57 15.45
CA GLU A 140 -1.06 -11.90 15.03
C GLU A 140 -2.56 -11.98 14.69
N VAL A 141 -3.36 -11.01 15.08
CA VAL A 141 -4.83 -11.03 14.93
C VAL A 141 -5.23 -11.09 13.46
N ILE A 142 -4.62 -10.28 12.63
CA ILE A 142 -5.00 -10.15 11.23
C ILE A 142 -4.59 -11.37 10.40
N PRO A 143 -3.37 -11.93 10.50
CA PRO A 143 -3.04 -13.20 9.87
C PRO A 143 -4.01 -14.33 10.25
N LYS A 144 -4.41 -14.41 11.52
CA LYS A 144 -5.34 -15.43 11.99
C LYS A 144 -6.77 -15.24 11.44
N ILE A 145 -7.23 -13.98 11.34
CA ILE A 145 -8.52 -13.67 10.71
C ILE A 145 -8.48 -13.98 9.21
N ASN A 146 -7.37 -13.74 8.53
CA ASN A 146 -7.19 -14.12 7.12
C ASN A 146 -7.32 -15.62 6.93
N ASP A 147 -6.56 -16.39 7.71
CA ASP A 147 -6.58 -17.85 7.66
C ASP A 147 -7.98 -18.41 7.97
N PHE A 148 -8.65 -17.86 8.98
CA PHE A 148 -10.03 -18.24 9.31
C PHE A 148 -10.98 -17.92 8.15
N SER A 149 -10.93 -16.70 7.60
CA SER A 149 -11.82 -16.28 6.52
C SER A 149 -11.61 -17.10 5.25
N GLN A 150 -10.36 -17.44 4.91
CA GLN A 150 -10.05 -18.30 3.78
C GLN A 150 -10.62 -19.71 3.98
N LYS A 151 -10.45 -20.29 5.16
CA LYS A 151 -11.03 -21.61 5.49
C LYS A 151 -12.56 -21.60 5.42
N VAL A 152 -13.20 -20.50 5.81
CA VAL A 152 -14.65 -20.33 5.67
C VAL A 152 -15.05 -20.32 4.18
N VAL A 153 -14.35 -19.55 3.35
CA VAL A 153 -14.59 -19.50 1.89
C VAL A 153 -14.41 -20.89 1.26
N ASP A 154 -13.29 -21.56 1.56
CA ASP A 154 -12.98 -22.90 1.04
C ASP A 154 -14.07 -23.90 1.44
N ARG A 155 -14.58 -23.81 2.66
CA ARG A 155 -15.64 -24.68 3.14
C ARG A 155 -16.98 -24.44 2.46
N ILE A 156 -17.34 -23.18 2.24
CA ILE A 156 -18.58 -22.79 1.53
C ILE A 156 -18.53 -23.25 0.07
N MET A 157 -17.35 -23.16 -0.56
CA MET A 157 -17.14 -23.53 -1.97
C MET A 157 -16.95 -25.05 -2.19
N GLY A 158 -17.08 -25.87 -1.15
CA GLY A 158 -16.98 -27.32 -1.27
C GLY A 158 -15.55 -27.88 -1.29
N GLY A 159 -14.56 -27.05 -0.94
CA GLY A 159 -13.17 -27.49 -0.77
C GLY A 159 -13.04 -28.44 0.42
N ALA A 160 -12.45 -29.62 0.21
CA ALA A 160 -12.15 -30.54 1.29
C ALA A 160 -11.03 -29.93 2.16
N VAL A 161 -11.35 -29.64 3.42
CA VAL A 161 -10.32 -29.27 4.41
C VAL A 161 -9.48 -30.51 4.67
N ALA A 162 -8.20 -30.45 4.30
CA ALA A 162 -7.25 -31.51 4.59
C ALA A 162 -7.16 -31.72 6.11
N ALA A 163 -7.52 -32.93 6.56
CA ALA A 163 -7.26 -33.38 7.92
C ALA A 163 -5.76 -33.46 8.16
N ALA A 164 -5.33 -33.22 9.40
CA ALA A 164 -3.94 -33.23 9.83
C ALA A 164 -3.18 -34.51 9.41
N PRO A 165 -1.89 -34.44 9.09
CA PRO A 165 -1.16 -35.54 8.49
C PRO A 165 -0.84 -36.64 9.50
N ALA A 166 -1.20 -37.88 9.18
CA ALA A 166 -0.63 -39.10 9.74
C ALA A 166 0.60 -39.53 8.91
N PRO A 167 1.56 -40.29 9.49
CA PRO A 167 2.91 -40.40 8.94
C PRO A 167 3.03 -41.24 7.65
N ALA A 168 4.06 -40.93 6.90
CA ALA A 168 4.38 -41.34 5.56
C ALA A 168 4.49 -42.85 5.35
N ALA A 169 3.97 -43.33 4.22
CA ALA A 169 4.36 -44.59 3.58
C ALA A 169 4.67 -44.33 2.09
N VAL A 170 5.65 -45.07 1.61
CA VAL A 170 6.42 -44.94 0.39
C VAL A 170 5.61 -45.16 -0.91
N ALA A 171 5.97 -44.44 -1.95
CA ALA A 171 5.38 -44.44 -3.30
C ALA A 171 5.68 -45.69 -4.13
N PRO A 172 4.90 -45.93 -5.18
CA PRO A 172 5.48 -46.27 -6.50
C PRO A 172 5.01 -45.34 -7.63
N ALA A 173 5.86 -45.31 -8.66
CA ALA A 173 5.94 -44.38 -9.78
C ALA A 173 4.91 -44.64 -10.93
N PRO A 174 4.94 -43.86 -12.04
CA PRO A 174 3.74 -43.23 -12.61
C PRO A 174 3.19 -43.93 -13.85
N ALA A 175 1.92 -43.74 -14.14
CA ALA A 175 1.28 -44.12 -15.40
C ALA A 175 0.85 -42.86 -16.19
N ALA A 176 0.93 -42.99 -17.50
CA ALA A 176 0.91 -41.95 -18.51
C ALA A 176 -0.37 -41.11 -18.63
N ALA A 177 -0.20 -39.85 -18.97
CA ALA A 177 -1.21 -38.84 -19.20
C ALA A 177 -1.92 -39.00 -20.57
N ALA A 178 -3.23 -38.75 -20.59
CA ALA A 178 -4.03 -38.50 -21.78
C ALA A 178 -4.14 -36.99 -22.06
N PRO A 179 -4.28 -36.52 -23.31
CA PRO A 179 -4.07 -35.11 -23.66
C PRO A 179 -5.24 -34.22 -23.30
N ALA A 180 -4.91 -33.12 -22.60
CA ALA A 180 -5.85 -32.04 -22.26
C ALA A 180 -6.12 -31.16 -23.50
N ALA A 181 -7.36 -30.72 -23.65
CA ALA A 181 -7.81 -29.80 -24.69
C ALA A 181 -7.10 -28.43 -24.57
N LYS A 182 -6.61 -27.90 -25.68
CA LYS A 182 -5.87 -26.63 -25.76
C LYS A 182 -6.80 -25.45 -25.48
N ALA A 183 -6.51 -24.71 -24.42
CA ALA A 183 -6.98 -23.34 -24.26
C ALA A 183 -6.35 -22.41 -25.32
N PRO A 184 -7.02 -21.33 -25.77
CA PRO A 184 -6.48 -20.45 -26.80
C PRO A 184 -5.16 -19.83 -26.33
N VAL A 185 -4.11 -20.05 -27.12
CA VAL A 185 -2.78 -19.50 -26.88
C VAL A 185 -2.81 -18.01 -27.20
N ILE A 186 -2.82 -17.17 -26.17
CA ILE A 186 -2.53 -15.73 -26.32
C ILE A 186 -1.04 -15.61 -26.63
N THR A 187 -0.72 -15.12 -27.82
CA THR A 187 0.67 -14.98 -28.26
C THR A 187 1.44 -13.98 -27.40
N PRO A 188 2.74 -14.16 -27.16
CA PRO A 188 3.58 -13.22 -26.39
C PRO A 188 3.49 -11.77 -26.88
N ALA A 189 3.39 -11.56 -28.20
CA ALA A 189 3.24 -10.23 -28.80
C ALA A 189 1.93 -9.51 -28.45
N ALA A 190 0.82 -10.23 -28.21
CA ALA A 190 -0.43 -9.62 -27.76
C ALA A 190 -0.35 -9.19 -26.29
N ARG A 191 0.40 -9.93 -25.45
CA ARG A 191 0.68 -9.53 -24.06
C ARG A 191 1.65 -8.36 -23.97
N GLU A 192 2.67 -8.31 -24.82
CA GLU A 192 3.58 -7.16 -24.89
C GLU A 192 2.86 -5.88 -25.32
N SER A 193 1.96 -5.94 -26.30
CA SER A 193 1.19 -4.76 -26.72
C SER A 193 0.26 -4.25 -25.62
N GLU A 194 -0.32 -5.12 -24.79
CA GLU A 194 -1.14 -4.68 -23.63
C GLU A 194 -0.30 -4.05 -22.52
N ILE A 195 0.94 -4.47 -22.33
CA ILE A 195 1.85 -3.88 -21.34
C ILE A 195 2.41 -2.55 -21.85
N ILE A 196 2.78 -2.47 -23.13
CA ILE A 196 3.39 -1.28 -23.75
C ILE A 196 2.34 -0.22 -24.12
N THR A 197 1.12 -0.60 -24.51
CA THR A 197 0.03 0.31 -24.81
C THR A 197 -0.89 0.62 -23.63
N GLY A 198 -0.53 0.16 -22.44
CA GLY A 198 -1.32 0.26 -21.22
C GLY A 198 -1.56 1.67 -20.69
N ILE A 199 -0.93 2.70 -21.27
CA ILE A 199 -1.26 4.11 -21.04
C ILE A 199 -2.26 4.54 -22.10
N ARG A 200 -3.50 4.15 -21.97
CA ARG A 200 -4.56 4.81 -22.72
C ARG A 200 -5.07 5.99 -21.91
N LYS A 201 -4.86 7.21 -22.41
CA LYS A 201 -5.67 8.36 -22.02
C LYS A 201 -7.14 7.98 -22.25
N SER A 202 -7.83 7.62 -21.19
CA SER A 202 -9.28 7.77 -21.19
C SER A 202 -9.55 9.17 -20.68
N SER A 203 -10.61 9.81 -21.12
CA SER A 203 -11.08 11.09 -20.59
C SER A 203 -11.46 11.05 -19.09
N ARG A 204 -11.06 9.96 -18.40
CA ARG A 204 -11.11 9.67 -16.96
C ARG A 204 -10.05 8.62 -16.62
N GLY A 205 -8.91 8.84 -17.11
CA GLY A 205 -7.56 8.45 -16.76
C GLY A 205 -7.28 7.23 -15.91
N THR A 206 -7.81 6.04 -16.20
CA THR A 206 -7.30 4.83 -15.53
C THR A 206 -6.21 4.21 -16.39
N MET A 207 -4.97 4.19 -15.91
CA MET A 207 -3.92 3.37 -16.52
C MET A 207 -4.32 1.90 -16.47
N THR A 208 -4.65 1.34 -17.61
CA THR A 208 -5.10 -0.06 -17.69
C THR A 208 -3.97 -1.05 -17.65
N SER A 209 -2.83 -0.76 -17.09
CA SER A 209 -1.84 -1.75 -16.71
C SER A 209 -0.39 -1.32 -16.89
N ALA A 210 0.20 -0.71 -15.96
CA ALA A 210 1.65 -0.84 -15.92
C ALA A 210 2.09 -2.07 -15.09
N ILE A 211 1.26 -2.48 -14.12
CA ILE A 211 1.61 -3.63 -13.28
C ILE A 211 0.46 -4.62 -13.31
N ASN A 212 0.69 -5.78 -13.94
CA ASN A 212 -0.23 -6.90 -13.83
C ASN A 212 -0.04 -7.57 -12.46
N PRO A 213 -1.07 -7.60 -11.58
CA PRO A 213 -0.97 -8.23 -10.27
C PRO A 213 -0.53 -9.71 -10.33
N ASP A 214 -0.80 -10.40 -11.43
CA ASP A 214 -0.42 -11.81 -11.62
C ASP A 214 1.10 -12.00 -11.70
N PHE A 215 1.85 -10.98 -12.15
CA PHE A 215 3.32 -11.04 -12.18
C PHE A 215 3.92 -10.89 -10.78
N ILE A 216 3.31 -10.07 -9.94
CA ILE A 216 3.78 -9.84 -8.56
C ILE A 216 3.58 -11.09 -7.71
N ASN A 217 2.50 -11.83 -7.94
CA ASN A 217 2.23 -13.08 -7.22
C ASN A 217 3.16 -14.24 -7.59
N ALA A 218 3.81 -14.19 -8.75
CA ALA A 218 4.64 -15.31 -9.24
C ALA A 218 5.98 -15.45 -8.51
N PHE A 219 6.44 -14.45 -7.76
CA PHE A 219 7.75 -14.41 -7.03
C PHE A 219 8.97 -14.78 -7.90
N GLN A 220 8.82 -14.73 -9.21
CA GLN A 220 9.92 -14.96 -10.13
C GLN A 220 10.37 -13.62 -10.71
N PRO A 221 11.67 -13.38 -10.83
CA PRO A 221 12.18 -12.18 -11.45
C PRO A 221 11.67 -12.10 -12.89
N VAL A 222 11.25 -10.90 -13.27
CA VAL A 222 10.75 -10.59 -14.62
C VAL A 222 11.61 -9.47 -15.18
N ASP A 223 12.17 -9.69 -16.36
CA ASP A 223 12.92 -8.68 -17.10
C ASP A 223 12.41 -8.65 -18.54
N ARG A 224 11.65 -7.61 -18.86
CA ARG A 224 11.07 -7.35 -20.18
C ARG A 224 11.24 -5.88 -20.51
N LYS A 225 11.18 -5.55 -21.80
CA LYS A 225 11.20 -4.14 -22.20
C LYS A 225 10.06 -3.38 -21.51
N GLY A 226 10.44 -2.31 -20.80
CA GLY A 226 9.52 -1.44 -20.10
C GLY A 226 8.98 -1.96 -18.77
N PHE A 227 9.38 -3.15 -18.32
CA PHE A 227 9.01 -3.68 -17.00
C PHE A 227 10.07 -4.62 -16.44
N TRP A 228 10.50 -4.36 -15.23
CA TRP A 228 11.42 -5.21 -14.48
C TRP A 228 10.92 -5.45 -13.05
N MET A 229 11.14 -6.66 -12.56
CA MET A 229 10.90 -7.05 -11.18
C MET A 229 12.04 -7.95 -10.70
N SER A 230 12.61 -7.61 -9.55
CA SER A 230 13.68 -8.39 -8.92
C SER A 230 13.20 -9.73 -8.37
N GLU A 231 14.12 -10.56 -7.96
CA GLU A 231 13.83 -11.66 -7.02
C GLU A 231 13.27 -11.13 -5.70
N GLY A 232 12.61 -12.01 -4.94
CA GLY A 232 12.07 -11.67 -3.63
C GLY A 232 13.13 -11.74 -2.53
N TYR A 233 13.29 -10.67 -1.79
CA TYR A 233 14.17 -10.58 -0.61
C TYR A 233 13.38 -10.92 0.66
N PRO A 234 13.90 -11.83 1.52
CA PRO A 234 13.22 -12.21 2.78
C PRO A 234 13.44 -11.13 3.86
N THR A 235 12.96 -9.93 3.61
CA THR A 235 13.04 -8.78 4.50
C THR A 235 11.98 -7.75 4.14
N GLU A 236 11.58 -6.93 5.09
CA GLU A 236 10.79 -5.72 4.86
C GLU A 236 11.74 -4.58 4.53
N PHE A 237 11.82 -4.19 3.25
CA PHE A 237 12.46 -2.93 2.91
C PHE A 237 11.54 -1.77 3.31
N ARG A 238 12.12 -0.74 3.92
CA ARG A 238 11.42 0.40 4.50
C ARG A 238 11.58 1.69 3.74
N GLY A 239 12.60 1.75 2.89
CA GLY A 239 12.91 2.91 2.08
C GLY A 239 13.88 2.56 0.97
N MET A 240 13.89 3.41 -0.04
CA MET A 240 14.74 3.29 -1.21
C MET A 240 15.17 4.66 -1.71
N ALA A 241 16.39 4.76 -2.21
CA ALA A 241 16.88 5.92 -2.95
C ALA A 241 17.73 5.47 -4.13
N ILE A 242 17.76 6.27 -5.20
CA ILE A 242 18.46 5.94 -6.45
C ILE A 242 19.38 7.11 -6.82
N GLY A 243 20.63 6.80 -7.14
CA GLY A 243 21.63 7.75 -7.63
C GLY A 243 23.01 7.14 -7.74
N ASP A 244 23.92 7.87 -8.34
CA ASP A 244 25.34 7.48 -8.50
C ASP A 244 26.09 7.67 -7.18
N VAL A 245 26.09 6.63 -6.34
CA VAL A 245 26.69 6.70 -5.00
C VAL A 245 28.16 6.29 -4.97
N ASN A 246 28.69 5.74 -6.07
CA ASN A 246 30.08 5.32 -6.17
C ASN A 246 30.91 6.18 -7.13
N GLY A 247 30.28 7.02 -7.96
CA GLY A 247 30.91 7.97 -8.88
C GLY A 247 31.34 7.35 -10.21
N ASP A 248 30.75 6.22 -10.60
CA ASP A 248 31.07 5.53 -11.87
C ASP A 248 30.17 6.00 -13.03
N GLY A 249 29.20 6.86 -12.77
CA GLY A 249 28.26 7.42 -13.74
C GLY A 249 27.01 6.56 -13.92
N LEU A 250 26.84 5.49 -13.14
CA LEU A 250 25.65 4.66 -13.13
C LEU A 250 24.86 4.88 -11.84
N ASN A 251 23.56 4.77 -11.91
CA ASN A 251 22.70 4.86 -10.75
C ASN A 251 22.62 3.52 -10.02
N GLU A 252 22.82 3.53 -8.72
CA GLU A 252 22.57 2.42 -7.82
C GLU A 252 21.23 2.58 -7.12
N ILE A 253 20.65 1.43 -6.73
CA ILE A 253 19.53 1.36 -5.79
C ILE A 253 20.09 1.17 -4.38
N VAL A 254 19.81 2.11 -3.50
CA VAL A 254 20.10 2.01 -2.07
C VAL A 254 18.82 1.69 -1.33
N ALA A 255 18.72 0.52 -0.69
CA ALA A 255 17.55 0.11 0.06
C ALA A 255 17.91 -0.15 1.53
N ILE A 256 17.01 0.21 2.42
CA ILE A 256 17.14 -0.04 3.86
C ILE A 256 16.06 -1.02 4.35
N ASP A 257 16.46 -1.91 5.22
CA ASP A 257 15.56 -2.58 6.15
C ASP A 257 15.75 -1.98 7.56
N ARG A 258 15.27 -2.66 8.60
CA ARG A 258 15.32 -2.13 9.95
C ARG A 258 16.72 -1.68 10.39
N ASN A 259 17.77 -2.42 10.04
CA ASN A 259 19.14 -2.14 10.48
C ASN A 259 20.20 -2.58 9.49
N SER A 260 19.85 -2.71 8.21
CA SER A 260 20.85 -2.92 7.17
C SER A 260 20.58 -2.02 5.95
N ILE A 261 21.65 -1.67 5.27
CA ILE A 261 21.63 -0.93 4.00
C ILE A 261 22.15 -1.91 2.94
N ARG A 262 21.47 -1.98 1.81
CA ARG A 262 21.90 -2.78 0.66
C ARG A 262 21.96 -1.88 -0.56
N VAL A 263 23.08 -1.95 -1.26
CA VAL A 263 23.33 -1.21 -2.48
C VAL A 263 23.37 -2.18 -3.64
N PHE A 264 22.56 -1.89 -4.67
CA PHE A 264 22.42 -2.73 -5.84
C PHE A 264 22.71 -1.92 -7.10
N LEU A 265 23.24 -2.56 -8.11
CA LEU A 265 23.33 -2.03 -9.47
C LEU A 265 22.42 -2.85 -10.39
N LYS A 266 21.57 -2.17 -11.15
CA LYS A 266 20.84 -2.71 -12.29
C LYS A 266 21.45 -2.10 -13.55
N LYS A 267 21.89 -2.96 -14.47
CA LYS A 267 22.35 -2.54 -15.78
C LYS A 267 21.97 -3.61 -16.80
N ASP A 268 21.26 -3.23 -17.82
CA ASP A 268 20.71 -4.16 -18.80
C ASP A 268 19.95 -5.32 -18.08
N LYS A 269 20.41 -6.56 -18.30
CA LYS A 269 19.85 -7.76 -17.63
C LYS A 269 20.55 -8.13 -16.33
N ASP A 270 21.67 -7.45 -16.01
CA ASP A 270 22.41 -7.72 -14.78
C ASP A 270 21.78 -6.94 -13.61
N PHE A 271 21.45 -7.65 -12.55
CA PHE A 271 21.02 -7.08 -11.28
C PHE A 271 21.78 -7.75 -10.15
N ARG A 272 22.60 -6.98 -9.47
CA ARG A 272 23.51 -7.50 -8.45
C ARG A 272 23.62 -6.59 -7.24
N MET A 273 23.81 -7.19 -6.09
CA MET A 273 24.16 -6.45 -4.89
C MET A 273 25.65 -6.09 -4.91
N ILE A 274 25.96 -4.80 -4.79
CA ILE A 274 27.33 -4.29 -4.69
C ILE A 274 27.84 -4.47 -3.27
N GLN A 275 27.07 -4.00 -2.28
CA GLN A 275 27.46 -4.04 -0.89
C GLN A 275 26.27 -4.15 0.04
N LYS A 276 26.44 -4.88 1.14
CA LYS A 276 25.56 -4.85 2.30
C LYS A 276 26.32 -4.25 3.48
N ILE A 277 25.69 -3.26 4.12
CA ILE A 277 26.21 -2.62 5.33
C ILE A 277 25.28 -3.00 6.47
N GLN A 278 25.78 -3.72 7.45
CA GLN A 278 25.01 -4.18 8.61
C GLN A 278 25.22 -3.19 9.76
N GLY A 279 24.13 -2.61 10.23
CA GLY A 279 24.10 -1.77 11.42
C GLY A 279 23.98 -2.56 12.71
N LYS A 280 23.82 -1.86 13.82
CA LYS A 280 23.67 -2.42 15.17
C LYS A 280 22.26 -3.00 15.35
N MET A 281 22.07 -3.91 16.30
CA MET A 281 20.74 -4.43 16.63
C MET A 281 19.81 -3.36 17.24
N SER A 282 20.39 -2.30 17.82
CA SER A 282 19.65 -1.15 18.35
C SER A 282 19.14 -0.20 17.27
N ASP A 283 19.74 -0.25 16.07
CA ASP A 283 19.39 0.65 14.98
C ASP A 283 17.97 0.38 14.47
N ASN A 284 17.34 1.43 14.00
CA ASN A 284 16.01 1.39 13.43
C ASN A 284 15.95 2.42 12.30
N TYR A 285 16.40 2.00 11.12
CA TYR A 285 16.40 2.84 9.91
C TYR A 285 14.97 3.04 9.42
N ILE A 286 14.61 4.29 9.21
CA ILE A 286 13.24 4.69 8.85
C ILE A 286 13.15 5.46 7.53
N ALA A 287 14.26 6.04 7.06
CA ALA A 287 14.33 6.69 5.76
C ALA A 287 15.74 6.62 5.20
N VAL A 288 15.85 6.60 3.87
CA VAL A 288 17.10 6.71 3.13
C VAL A 288 16.94 7.67 1.97
N ASP A 289 17.94 8.48 1.75
CA ASP A 289 18.02 9.42 0.65
C ASP A 289 19.43 9.42 0.03
N VAL A 290 19.51 9.79 -1.24
CA VAL A 290 20.76 9.96 -1.97
C VAL A 290 20.81 11.40 -2.48
N VAL A 291 21.88 12.12 -2.13
CA VAL A 291 22.03 13.55 -2.44
C VAL A 291 23.48 13.93 -2.57
N ASN A 292 23.79 14.84 -3.52
CA ASN A 292 25.14 15.36 -3.71
C ASN A 292 25.42 16.51 -2.71
N LEU A 293 25.93 16.16 -1.53
CA LEU A 293 26.27 17.14 -0.47
C LEU A 293 27.65 17.74 -0.67
N LEU A 294 28.60 16.95 -1.17
CA LEU A 294 29.99 17.37 -1.35
C LEU A 294 30.22 18.11 -2.67
N GLN A 295 29.18 18.18 -3.53
CA GLN A 295 29.23 18.84 -4.84
C GLN A 295 30.33 18.26 -5.75
N ASP A 296 30.60 16.98 -5.61
CA ASP A 296 31.48 16.23 -6.49
C ASP A 296 30.67 15.30 -7.45
N LYS A 297 31.30 14.29 -8.03
CA LYS A 297 30.62 13.35 -8.95
C LYS A 297 29.79 12.28 -8.24
N ARG A 298 30.01 12.10 -6.94
CA ARG A 298 29.34 11.07 -6.14
C ARG A 298 28.20 11.69 -5.35
N GLN A 299 27.28 10.85 -5.01
CA GLN A 299 26.19 11.24 -4.13
C GLN A 299 26.32 10.49 -2.80
N GLU A 300 26.07 11.18 -1.71
CA GLU A 300 26.12 10.63 -0.38
C GLU A 300 24.81 9.92 -0.06
N ILE A 301 24.90 8.82 0.72
CA ILE A 301 23.76 8.11 1.28
C ILE A 301 23.45 8.72 2.65
N VAL A 302 22.26 9.27 2.80
CA VAL A 302 21.77 9.84 4.06
C VAL A 302 20.75 8.88 4.65
N VAL A 303 21.00 8.41 5.88
CA VAL A 303 20.12 7.46 6.57
C VAL A 303 19.53 8.10 7.82
N THR A 304 18.23 8.12 7.92
CA THR A 304 17.55 8.50 9.16
C THR A 304 17.42 7.27 10.06
N ASN A 305 18.03 7.36 11.23
CA ASN A 305 18.03 6.31 12.25
C ASN A 305 17.33 6.82 13.51
N LEU A 306 16.17 6.25 13.82
CA LEU A 306 15.36 6.56 14.99
C LEU A 306 15.42 5.38 15.97
N LEU A 307 16.13 5.52 17.08
CA LEU A 307 16.25 4.47 18.06
C LEU A 307 14.93 4.26 18.84
N LYS A 308 14.85 3.17 19.58
CA LYS A 308 13.64 2.80 20.34
C LYS A 308 13.23 3.80 21.43
N ASP A 309 14.19 4.57 21.94
CA ASP A 309 13.96 5.65 22.91
C ASP A 309 13.58 6.97 22.26
N ASN A 310 13.27 6.94 20.97
CA ASN A 310 13.00 8.11 20.11
C ASN A 310 14.19 9.05 19.95
N SER A 311 15.42 8.65 20.28
CA SER A 311 16.60 9.44 19.92
C SER A 311 16.94 9.28 18.44
N LEU A 312 17.31 10.38 17.79
CA LEU A 312 17.78 10.40 16.40
C LEU A 312 19.29 10.27 16.36
N GLU A 313 19.76 9.21 15.72
CA GLU A 313 21.16 8.88 15.48
C GLU A 313 21.41 8.72 13.98
N SER A 314 20.96 9.70 13.20
CA SER A 314 21.08 9.69 11.74
C SER A 314 22.53 9.84 11.31
N PHE A 315 22.86 9.36 10.12
CA PHE A 315 24.23 9.39 9.62
C PHE A 315 24.29 9.53 8.10
N ILE A 316 25.48 9.85 7.60
CA ILE A 316 25.77 10.04 6.19
C ILE A 316 26.94 9.13 5.82
N LEU A 317 26.84 8.43 4.70
CA LEU A 317 27.90 7.60 4.14
C LEU A 317 28.40 8.20 2.83
N GLU A 318 29.72 8.17 2.63
CA GLU A 318 30.40 8.45 1.37
C GLU A 318 31.10 7.21 0.80
N TRP A 319 31.22 7.12 -0.52
CA TRP A 319 32.03 6.08 -1.17
C TRP A 319 33.50 6.48 -1.19
N LYS A 320 34.37 5.68 -0.58
CA LYS A 320 35.80 5.94 -0.50
C LYS A 320 36.60 4.66 -0.52
N ASN A 321 37.61 4.60 -1.41
CA ASN A 321 38.51 3.44 -1.52
C ASN A 321 37.76 2.10 -1.71
N GLY A 322 36.69 2.07 -2.55
CA GLY A 322 35.97 0.84 -2.88
C GLY A 322 34.97 0.38 -1.83
N LYS A 323 34.60 1.23 -0.86
CA LYS A 323 33.61 0.92 0.18
C LYS A 323 32.91 2.16 0.70
N PHE A 324 31.74 1.99 1.28
CA PHE A 324 31.05 3.05 2.01
C PHE A 324 31.68 3.25 3.39
N VAL A 325 31.98 4.50 3.72
CA VAL A 325 32.49 4.92 5.02
C VAL A 325 31.60 6.03 5.59
N GLU A 326 31.61 6.16 6.90
CA GLU A 326 30.84 7.19 7.58
C GLU A 326 31.49 8.56 7.36
N LEU A 327 30.74 9.49 6.76
CA LEU A 327 31.12 10.89 6.58
C LEU A 327 30.72 11.72 7.81
N ALA A 328 29.53 11.45 8.37
CA ALA A 328 29.02 12.06 9.59
C ALA A 328 28.02 11.12 10.29
N SER A 329 27.96 11.18 11.62
CA SER A 329 27.04 10.38 12.44
C SER A 329 26.55 11.13 13.67
N GLY A 330 25.61 10.52 14.41
CA GLY A 330 25.02 11.14 15.58
C GLY A 330 24.22 12.40 15.25
N LEU A 331 23.63 12.45 14.05
CA LEU A 331 22.89 13.60 13.57
C LEU A 331 21.45 13.56 14.10
N PRO A 332 21.03 14.56 14.93
CA PRO A 332 19.71 14.55 15.57
C PRO A 332 18.61 15.10 14.63
N TRP A 333 18.50 14.52 13.44
CA TRP A 333 17.65 15.02 12.37
C TRP A 333 16.87 13.89 11.70
N PHE A 334 15.60 14.15 11.39
CA PHE A 334 14.89 13.50 10.31
C PHE A 334 15.34 14.11 9.00
N PHE A 335 15.63 13.30 8.00
CA PHE A 335 16.09 13.75 6.68
C PHE A 335 15.15 13.31 5.56
N ARG A 336 15.02 14.16 4.55
CA ARG A 336 14.39 13.86 3.26
C ARG A 336 15.01 14.70 2.16
N ALA A 337 15.47 14.05 1.09
CA ALA A 337 15.82 14.73 -0.15
C ALA A 337 14.57 15.03 -0.96
N ILE A 338 14.35 16.26 -1.37
CA ILE A 338 13.27 16.68 -2.26
C ILE A 338 13.84 17.26 -3.56
N GLU A 339 13.18 16.98 -4.67
CA GLU A 339 13.49 17.62 -5.94
C GLU A 339 12.84 19.01 -5.96
N THR A 340 13.62 20.02 -6.31
CA THR A 340 13.15 21.40 -6.46
C THR A 340 13.56 21.91 -7.84
N PRO A 341 13.01 23.02 -8.34
CA PRO A 341 13.50 23.63 -9.57
C PRO A 341 15.01 23.95 -9.56
N GLY A 342 15.59 24.15 -8.39
CA GLY A 342 17.03 24.38 -8.19
C GLY A 342 17.87 23.11 -7.97
N GLY A 343 17.31 21.93 -8.23
CA GLY A 343 17.95 20.63 -8.02
C GLY A 343 17.52 19.93 -6.74
N VAL A 344 18.13 18.77 -6.47
CA VAL A 344 17.83 17.97 -5.27
C VAL A 344 18.43 18.64 -4.03
N LYS A 345 17.61 18.86 -3.01
CA LYS A 345 18.01 19.46 -1.75
C LYS A 345 17.71 18.53 -0.58
N LEU A 346 18.63 18.45 0.38
CA LEU A 346 18.40 17.74 1.61
C LEU A 346 17.64 18.62 2.61
N MET A 347 16.50 18.18 3.06
CA MET A 347 15.74 18.81 4.13
C MET A 347 16.00 18.09 5.44
N GLY A 348 16.05 18.86 6.54
CA GLY A 348 16.20 18.35 7.89
C GLY A 348 15.13 18.91 8.83
N GLN A 349 14.65 18.07 9.74
CA GLN A 349 13.72 18.44 10.80
C GLN A 349 14.13 17.79 12.11
N ARG A 350 14.18 18.54 13.20
CA ARG A 350 14.49 17.98 14.52
C ARG A 350 13.24 17.32 15.13
N LEU A 351 13.46 16.39 16.03
CA LEU A 351 12.38 15.85 16.84
C LEU A 351 11.80 16.94 17.74
N GLY A 352 10.49 17.11 17.72
CA GLY A 352 9.77 18.04 18.59
C GLY A 352 9.49 17.45 19.97
N ILE A 353 9.16 18.31 20.93
CA ILE A 353 8.90 17.91 22.32
C ILE A 353 7.48 17.35 22.47
N ASP A 354 6.46 18.09 22.01
CA ASP A 354 5.05 17.70 22.17
C ASP A 354 4.56 16.79 21.03
N ARG A 355 5.03 17.06 19.82
CA ARG A 355 4.77 16.28 18.61
C ARG A 355 6.05 16.12 17.82
N PRO A 356 6.30 14.96 17.22
CA PRO A 356 7.55 14.67 16.52
C PRO A 356 7.94 15.70 15.46
N PHE A 357 6.96 16.27 14.76
CA PHE A 357 7.16 17.16 13.62
C PHE A 357 6.68 18.60 13.85
N ASN A 358 6.67 19.09 15.09
CA ASN A 358 6.29 20.48 15.37
C ASN A 358 7.47 21.47 15.35
N THR A 359 8.62 21.05 14.87
CA THR A 359 9.82 21.90 14.70
C THR A 359 9.94 22.41 13.26
N PRO A 360 10.69 23.49 13.04
CA PRO A 360 10.95 23.99 11.68
C PRO A 360 11.70 22.99 10.81
N VAL A 361 11.38 23.00 9.52
CA VAL A 361 12.16 22.30 8.48
C VAL A 361 13.23 23.26 7.94
N HIS A 362 14.44 22.76 7.76
CA HIS A 362 15.58 23.49 7.22
C HIS A 362 16.14 22.78 5.99
N GLU A 363 16.60 23.55 5.00
CA GLU A 363 17.54 23.06 4.01
C GLU A 363 18.86 22.74 4.73
N MET A 364 19.45 21.59 4.46
CA MET A 364 20.70 21.17 5.07
C MET A 364 21.83 21.36 4.07
N VAL A 365 22.91 21.96 4.51
CA VAL A 365 24.07 22.27 3.67
C VAL A 365 25.34 21.69 4.26
N TRP A 366 26.25 21.21 3.39
CA TRP A 366 27.57 20.78 3.80
C TRP A 366 28.55 21.91 3.70
N GLU A 367 29.04 22.40 4.81
CA GLU A 367 29.94 23.55 4.83
C GLU A 367 31.02 23.42 5.92
N GLY A 368 32.28 23.66 5.56
CA GLY A 368 33.39 23.55 6.50
C GLY A 368 33.56 22.14 7.09
N GLY A 369 33.29 21.09 6.30
CA GLY A 369 33.41 19.69 6.73
C GLY A 369 32.32 19.21 7.69
N LYS A 370 31.20 19.92 7.80
CA LYS A 370 30.08 19.58 8.67
C LYS A 370 28.74 19.88 8.00
N LEU A 371 27.74 19.10 8.38
CA LEU A 371 26.36 19.37 8.02
C LEU A 371 25.82 20.51 8.90
N LYS A 372 25.24 21.54 8.27
CA LYS A 372 24.69 22.73 8.94
C LYS A 372 23.24 22.98 8.52
N GLU A 373 22.52 23.68 9.40
CA GLU A 373 21.22 24.27 9.08
C GLU A 373 21.43 25.43 8.09
N GLY A 374 20.80 25.34 6.94
CA GLY A 374 20.71 26.38 5.94
C GLY A 374 19.41 27.18 6.06
N LYS A 375 18.79 27.47 4.93
CA LYS A 375 17.54 28.24 4.85
C LYS A 375 16.40 27.51 5.56
N LYS A 376 15.70 28.21 6.45
CA LYS A 376 14.44 27.73 7.02
C LYS A 376 13.36 27.68 5.94
N MET A 377 12.73 26.54 5.81
CA MET A 377 11.63 26.35 4.87
C MET A 377 10.33 26.97 5.39
N ILE A 378 9.59 27.58 4.46
CA ILE A 378 8.31 28.15 4.76
C ILE A 378 7.23 27.10 4.44
N VAL A 379 6.93 26.22 5.37
CA VAL A 379 5.91 25.16 5.25
C VAL A 379 4.86 25.28 6.35
N PRO A 380 3.64 24.75 6.22
CA PRO A 380 2.66 24.71 7.30
C PRO A 380 3.25 24.15 8.59
N LEU A 381 2.85 24.73 9.76
CA LEU A 381 3.30 24.24 11.06
C LEU A 381 2.82 22.82 11.32
N GLY A 382 3.67 22.01 11.93
CA GLY A 382 3.37 20.61 12.25
C GLY A 382 3.53 19.65 11.05
N LEU A 383 3.93 20.17 9.88
CA LEU A 383 4.15 19.35 8.71
C LEU A 383 5.45 18.56 8.85
N SER A 384 5.36 17.24 8.66
CA SER A 384 6.51 16.36 8.64
C SER A 384 7.36 16.59 7.38
N VAL A 385 8.69 16.53 7.53
CA VAL A 385 9.64 16.55 6.41
C VAL A 385 9.37 15.45 5.37
N TYR A 386 8.63 14.40 5.74
CA TYR A 386 8.24 13.29 4.87
C TYR A 386 6.94 13.52 4.11
N ASN A 387 6.16 14.55 4.49
CA ASN A 387 4.80 14.70 4.01
C ASN A 387 4.64 15.83 2.99
N PHE A 388 5.71 16.37 2.43
CA PHE A 388 5.60 17.44 1.43
C PHE A 388 6.69 17.39 0.37
N THR A 389 6.40 18.07 -0.73
CA THR A 389 7.37 18.51 -1.75
C THR A 389 7.09 19.96 -2.14
N ILE A 390 8.03 20.58 -2.84
CA ILE A 390 7.92 21.96 -3.32
C ILE A 390 8.33 21.99 -4.78
N ASP A 391 7.41 22.39 -5.66
CA ASP A 391 7.72 22.52 -7.09
C ASP A 391 6.78 23.51 -7.79
N ALA A 392 7.20 23.94 -8.99
CA ALA A 392 6.35 24.67 -9.93
C ALA A 392 5.56 23.65 -10.76
N ILE A 393 4.29 23.44 -10.40
CA ILE A 393 3.38 22.48 -11.08
C ILE A 393 2.58 23.13 -12.21
N GLU A 394 2.75 24.43 -12.45
CA GLU A 394 2.15 25.18 -13.55
C GLU A 394 3.27 25.63 -14.50
N ALA A 395 3.01 25.63 -15.80
CA ALA A 395 3.97 26.09 -16.78
C ALA A 395 4.34 27.57 -16.54
N GLY A 396 5.62 27.83 -16.20
CA GLY A 396 6.09 29.18 -15.84
C GLY A 396 5.51 29.74 -14.54
N GLY A 397 4.84 28.92 -13.74
CA GLY A 397 4.20 29.30 -12.49
C GLY A 397 5.18 29.42 -11.31
N THR A 398 4.66 29.90 -10.18
CA THR A 398 5.39 29.96 -8.92
C THR A 398 5.39 28.60 -8.23
N GLU A 399 6.43 28.35 -7.42
CA GLU A 399 6.49 27.15 -6.56
C GLU A 399 5.23 27.03 -5.70
N LYS A 400 4.71 25.81 -5.57
CA LYS A 400 3.65 25.43 -4.66
C LYS A 400 4.20 24.44 -3.64
N ILE A 401 3.61 24.43 -2.45
CA ILE A 401 3.84 23.36 -1.47
C ILE A 401 2.73 22.35 -1.66
N ILE A 402 3.12 21.12 -1.93
CA ILE A 402 2.23 19.97 -2.11
C ILE A 402 2.43 19.09 -0.90
N ALA A 403 1.41 18.89 -0.06
CA ALA A 403 1.59 18.25 1.22
C ALA A 403 0.42 17.34 1.62
N LEU A 404 0.74 16.27 2.34
CA LEU A 404 -0.24 15.42 3.03
C LEU A 404 -0.42 15.90 4.48
N ASP A 405 -1.67 16.10 4.88
CA ASP A 405 -1.98 16.34 6.29
C ASP A 405 -1.90 15.04 7.13
N ASP A 406 -2.06 15.13 8.46
CA ASP A 406 -2.01 13.99 9.38
C ASP A 406 -3.08 12.92 9.10
N ASN A 407 -4.12 13.26 8.36
CA ASN A 407 -5.19 12.36 7.95
C ASN A 407 -4.97 11.77 6.54
N GLY A 408 -3.93 12.22 5.83
CA GLY A 408 -3.58 11.76 4.48
C GLY A 408 -4.29 12.52 3.36
N TYR A 409 -4.95 13.65 3.64
CA TYR A 409 -5.50 14.50 2.58
C TYR A 409 -4.40 15.31 1.93
N LEU A 410 -4.41 15.36 0.60
CA LEU A 410 -3.45 16.13 -0.19
C LEU A 410 -3.90 17.59 -0.29
N GLY A 411 -3.03 18.50 0.13
CA GLY A 411 -3.23 19.94 0.07
C GLY A 411 -2.23 20.62 -0.87
N ILE A 412 -2.69 21.63 -1.59
CA ILE A 412 -1.87 22.54 -2.38
C ILE A 412 -1.85 23.90 -1.69
N TYR A 413 -0.66 24.45 -1.43
CA TYR A 413 -0.50 25.70 -0.70
C TYR A 413 0.38 26.66 -1.49
N THR A 414 0.08 27.96 -1.37
CA THR A 414 0.99 29.03 -1.85
C THR A 414 2.08 29.28 -0.80
N PRO A 415 3.37 29.30 -1.18
CA PRO A 415 4.41 29.84 -0.29
C PRO A 415 4.15 31.34 -0.11
N THR A 416 3.84 31.78 1.11
CA THR A 416 3.67 33.21 1.40
C THR A 416 5.00 33.85 1.79
N ASP A 417 5.23 35.08 1.32
CA ASP A 417 6.41 35.87 1.67
C ASP A 417 6.55 36.09 3.18
N MET A 418 7.77 35.94 3.70
CA MET A 418 8.11 36.13 5.13
C MET A 418 7.71 37.48 5.72
N VAL A 419 7.48 38.50 4.88
CA VAL A 419 7.14 39.86 5.34
C VAL A 419 5.73 39.93 5.91
N LEU A 420 4.79 39.17 5.36
CA LEU A 420 3.41 39.09 5.84
C LEU A 420 3.28 38.18 7.07
N ASP A 421 4.18 37.21 7.26
CA ASP A 421 4.17 36.28 8.40
C ASP A 421 4.57 36.97 9.72
N LYS A 422 5.38 38.03 9.66
CA LYS A 422 5.77 38.81 10.84
C LYS A 422 4.65 39.69 11.39
N LEU A 423 3.63 39.99 10.60
CA LEU A 423 2.46 40.79 11.01
C LEU A 423 1.30 39.92 11.50
N ARG A 424 1.34 38.60 11.28
CA ARG A 424 0.35 37.67 11.82
C ARG A 424 0.84 37.14 13.17
N VAL A 425 0.35 37.71 14.25
CA VAL A 425 0.65 37.32 15.65
C VAL A 425 0.15 35.90 15.96
N PHE A 426 -0.69 35.34 15.13
CA PHE A 426 -1.14 33.95 15.18
C PHE A 426 -0.85 33.34 13.81
N GLY A 427 0.05 32.36 13.76
CA GLY A 427 0.38 31.60 12.55
C GLY A 427 -0.89 30.99 11.94
N GLY A 428 -1.54 31.77 11.08
CA GLY A 428 -2.64 31.28 10.25
C GLY A 428 -2.09 30.35 9.18
N PRO A 429 -2.90 29.39 8.67
CA PRO A 429 -2.47 28.55 7.58
C PRO A 429 -2.07 29.44 6.39
N LYS A 430 -0.95 29.13 5.78
CA LYS A 430 -0.62 29.58 4.43
C LYS A 430 -1.83 29.29 3.57
N GLU A 431 -2.05 30.10 2.57
CA GLU A 431 -3.25 30.02 1.77
C GLU A 431 -3.36 28.61 1.16
N LEU A 432 -4.25 27.82 1.73
CA LEU A 432 -4.64 26.54 1.19
C LEU A 432 -5.48 26.79 -0.05
N LEU A 433 -4.93 26.46 -1.22
CA LEU A 433 -5.61 26.61 -2.49
C LEU A 433 -6.59 25.46 -2.74
N TYR A 434 -6.19 24.25 -2.33
CA TYR A 434 -6.96 23.04 -2.59
C TYR A 434 -6.72 21.99 -1.50
N LYS A 435 -7.74 21.21 -1.21
CA LYS A 435 -7.64 20.00 -0.39
C LYS A 435 -8.41 18.87 -1.07
N SER A 436 -7.80 17.71 -1.19
CA SER A 436 -8.42 16.54 -1.81
C SER A 436 -9.57 15.97 -0.98
N ASP A 437 -10.54 15.36 -1.66
CA ASP A 437 -11.61 14.57 -1.02
C ASP A 437 -11.13 13.15 -0.68
N GLU A 438 -10.11 12.65 -1.37
CA GLU A 438 -9.52 11.35 -1.15
C GLU A 438 -8.25 11.44 -0.29
N VAL A 439 -7.97 10.36 0.44
CA VAL A 439 -6.74 10.20 1.21
C VAL A 439 -5.68 9.47 0.38
N PHE A 440 -4.44 9.93 0.48
CA PHE A 440 -3.26 9.39 -0.19
C PHE A 440 -2.18 9.00 0.81
N GLY A 441 -1.03 8.52 0.32
CA GLY A 441 0.07 8.09 1.14
C GLY A 441 -0.26 6.78 1.85
N GLY A 442 -0.05 6.77 3.14
CA GLY A 442 -0.15 5.60 4.00
C GLY A 442 1.21 4.94 4.19
N SER A 443 1.58 4.70 5.45
CA SER A 443 2.86 4.12 5.80
C SER A 443 2.75 3.25 7.04
N ASN A 444 3.57 2.19 7.09
CA ASN A 444 3.79 1.39 8.28
C ASN A 444 4.83 2.02 9.22
N LEU A 445 5.55 3.06 8.74
CA LEU A 445 6.56 3.75 9.53
C LEU A 445 5.95 4.92 10.29
N TYR A 446 6.28 5.04 11.55
CA TYR A 446 5.77 6.07 12.43
C TYR A 446 6.75 6.39 13.56
N VAL A 447 6.52 7.52 14.20
CA VAL A 447 7.15 7.92 15.46
C VAL A 447 6.08 7.85 16.55
N ASP A 448 6.31 7.08 17.60
CA ASP A 448 5.43 7.05 18.77
C ASP A 448 5.65 8.32 19.61
N TYR A 449 4.58 8.92 20.11
CA TYR A 449 4.65 10.03 21.05
C TYR A 449 3.48 10.01 22.03
N VAL A 450 3.69 10.62 23.20
CA VAL A 450 2.63 10.75 24.21
C VAL A 450 1.73 11.93 23.82
N GLY A 451 0.45 11.67 23.59
CA GLY A 451 -0.54 12.69 23.28
C GLY A 451 -0.80 13.62 24.48
N GLN A 452 -1.46 14.75 24.23
CA GLN A 452 -1.94 15.61 25.32
C GLN A 452 -2.99 14.89 26.15
N GLU A 453 -3.03 15.17 27.47
CA GLU A 453 -4.05 14.63 28.37
C GLU A 453 -5.45 14.90 27.82
N THR A 454 -6.24 13.85 27.70
CA THR A 454 -7.67 13.98 27.40
C THR A 454 -8.41 14.48 28.65
N THR A 455 -9.62 14.99 28.48
CA THR A 455 -10.46 15.56 29.55
C THR A 455 -10.71 14.59 30.72
N GLY A 456 -10.23 13.35 30.66
CA GLY A 456 -10.31 12.33 31.72
C GLY A 456 -9.00 12.00 32.42
N GLY A 457 -7.88 12.71 32.11
CA GLY A 457 -6.57 12.47 32.73
C GLY A 457 -5.81 11.26 32.16
N GLU A 458 -6.30 10.64 31.09
CA GLU A 458 -5.60 9.56 30.40
C GLU A 458 -4.77 10.12 29.25
N THR A 459 -3.46 9.80 29.26
CA THR A 459 -2.57 10.08 28.13
C THR A 459 -2.65 8.92 27.15
N GLU A 460 -3.06 9.17 25.90
CA GLU A 460 -3.05 8.16 24.85
C GLU A 460 -1.74 8.19 24.07
N ASP A 461 -1.10 7.02 23.89
CA ASP A 461 -0.01 6.85 22.94
C ASP A 461 -0.52 7.16 21.53
N GLN A 462 0.13 8.10 20.87
CA GLN A 462 -0.20 8.54 19.52
C GLN A 462 0.94 8.22 18.56
N ARG A 463 0.62 8.14 17.27
CA ARG A 463 1.57 7.83 16.20
C ARG A 463 1.56 8.92 15.14
N ALA A 464 2.73 9.46 14.85
CA ALA A 464 2.94 10.33 13.72
C ALA A 464 3.50 9.50 12.54
N PHE A 465 2.69 9.29 11.52
CA PHE A 465 3.06 8.46 10.37
C PHE A 465 3.92 9.24 9.37
N MET A 466 4.90 8.54 8.79
CA MET A 466 5.80 9.07 7.77
C MET A 466 5.40 8.48 6.42
N ASN A 467 4.86 9.31 5.53
CA ASN A 467 4.41 8.84 4.23
C ASN A 467 5.58 8.61 3.25
N ALA A 468 5.32 7.81 2.21
CA ALA A 468 6.19 7.75 1.05
C ALA A 468 6.23 9.12 0.34
N ARG A 469 7.19 9.29 -0.58
CA ARG A 469 7.44 10.56 -1.28
C ARG A 469 6.21 11.03 -2.06
N ILE A 470 6.12 12.35 -2.24
CA ILE A 470 5.32 12.99 -3.28
C ILE A 470 6.30 13.39 -4.38
N LEU A 471 6.08 12.91 -5.60
CA LEU A 471 6.92 13.23 -6.74
C LEU A 471 6.20 14.22 -7.66
N THR A 472 6.98 15.03 -8.38
CA THR A 472 6.47 15.93 -9.40
C THR A 472 7.26 15.71 -10.69
N TYR A 473 6.57 15.48 -11.79
CA TYR A 473 7.20 15.24 -13.08
C TYR A 473 6.24 15.56 -14.23
N ASP A 474 6.76 16.14 -15.31
CA ASP A 474 6.00 16.34 -16.55
C ASP A 474 5.89 15.00 -17.30
N THR A 475 4.80 14.28 -17.05
CA THR A 475 4.57 12.92 -17.58
C THR A 475 4.02 12.92 -18.99
N ASN A 476 3.44 14.04 -19.43
CA ASN A 476 2.77 14.15 -20.72
C ASN A 476 3.50 15.07 -21.72
N GLY A 477 4.56 15.79 -21.28
CA GLY A 477 5.38 16.66 -22.09
C GLY A 477 4.71 17.99 -22.44
N ASP A 478 3.76 18.47 -21.62
CA ASP A 478 3.02 19.73 -21.87
C ASP A 478 3.66 20.94 -21.17
N GLY A 479 4.74 20.73 -20.42
CA GLY A 479 5.49 21.77 -19.68
C GLY A 479 4.93 22.07 -18.30
N LYS A 480 3.90 21.38 -17.85
CA LYS A 480 3.45 21.35 -16.46
C LYS A 480 3.97 20.09 -15.81
N LYS A 481 4.00 20.07 -14.49
CA LYS A 481 4.39 18.88 -13.75
C LYS A 481 3.17 18.28 -13.06
N GLU A 482 2.92 17.02 -13.32
CA GLU A 482 1.94 16.24 -12.60
C GLU A 482 2.49 15.84 -11.23
N ILE A 483 1.57 15.58 -10.31
CA ILE A 483 1.84 15.05 -8.98
C ILE A 483 1.66 13.54 -9.02
N ILE A 484 2.76 12.80 -8.84
CA ILE A 484 2.72 11.34 -8.74
C ILE A 484 2.68 10.99 -7.27
N ILE A 485 1.62 10.31 -6.83
CA ILE A 485 1.40 10.00 -5.43
C ILE A 485 0.85 8.58 -5.24
N VAL A 486 1.39 7.87 -4.24
CA VAL A 486 0.91 6.55 -3.86
C VAL A 486 -0.28 6.66 -2.92
N LYS A 487 -1.22 5.71 -3.06
CA LYS A 487 -2.31 5.44 -2.13
C LYS A 487 -2.17 4.00 -1.67
N ASN A 488 -1.61 3.80 -0.48
CA ASN A 488 -1.58 2.50 0.17
C ASN A 488 -2.94 2.21 0.79
N ILE A 489 -3.50 1.03 0.51
CA ILE A 489 -4.86 0.67 0.84
C ILE A 489 -4.86 -0.37 1.95
N SER A 490 -5.47 -0.01 3.07
CA SER A 490 -5.71 -0.92 4.18
C SER A 490 -7.09 -1.57 4.06
N PRO A 491 -7.21 -2.90 4.20
CA PRO A 491 -8.51 -3.57 4.19
C PRO A 491 -9.47 -3.08 5.28
N GLY A 492 -8.93 -2.56 6.38
CA GLY A 492 -9.70 -2.01 7.50
C GLY A 492 -10.15 -0.55 7.30
N GLY A 493 -9.79 0.10 6.18
CA GLY A 493 -10.08 1.51 5.96
C GLY A 493 -9.52 2.41 7.07
N ASN A 494 -10.14 3.58 7.26
CA ASN A 494 -9.74 4.55 8.28
C ASN A 494 -10.17 4.17 9.71
N PHE A 495 -10.86 3.03 9.90
CA PHE A 495 -11.38 2.62 11.21
C PHE A 495 -10.30 2.20 12.19
N LEU A 496 -9.14 1.73 11.70
CA LEU A 496 -8.00 1.33 12.54
C LEU A 496 -6.93 2.42 12.53
N LYS A 497 -7.21 3.57 13.12
CA LYS A 497 -6.23 4.68 13.19
C LYS A 497 -4.88 4.27 13.82
N LYS A 498 -4.88 3.29 14.73
CA LYS A 498 -3.69 2.84 15.47
C LYS A 498 -2.98 1.62 14.84
N VAL A 499 -3.63 0.85 13.97
CA VAL A 499 -3.05 -0.33 13.31
C VAL A 499 -3.31 -0.24 11.82
N ARG A 500 -2.36 0.34 11.10
CA ARG A 500 -2.44 0.46 9.64
C ARG A 500 -1.67 -0.71 9.03
N ILE A 501 -2.38 -1.65 8.43
CA ILE A 501 -1.78 -2.72 7.63
C ILE A 501 -2.25 -2.52 6.20
N TYR A 502 -1.29 -2.30 5.33
CA TYR A 502 -1.54 -2.10 3.92
C TYR A 502 -1.31 -3.40 3.16
N THR A 503 -2.27 -3.79 2.33
CA THR A 503 -2.21 -5.03 1.56
C THR A 503 -2.22 -4.80 0.06
N SER A 504 -2.49 -3.57 -0.35
CA SER A 504 -2.50 -3.19 -1.74
C SER A 504 -2.22 -1.69 -1.89
N SER A 505 -1.86 -1.30 -3.10
CA SER A 505 -1.50 0.08 -3.41
C SER A 505 -1.99 0.47 -4.79
N GLU A 506 -2.15 1.76 -5.01
CA GLU A 506 -2.37 2.40 -6.30
C GLU A 506 -1.45 3.61 -6.40
N ILE A 507 -0.94 3.92 -7.58
CA ILE A 507 -0.18 5.14 -7.86
C ILE A 507 -1.04 6.01 -8.76
N TYR A 508 -1.18 7.25 -8.38
CA TYR A 508 -1.96 8.28 -9.07
C TYR A 508 -1.02 9.28 -9.72
N ASP A 509 -1.44 9.76 -10.88
CA ASP A 509 -0.90 10.91 -11.58
C ASP A 509 -1.99 11.97 -11.62
N LEU A 510 -1.74 13.10 -10.98
CA LEU A 510 -2.70 14.17 -10.76
C LEU A 510 -2.17 15.46 -11.36
N GLU A 511 -2.92 16.08 -12.24
CA GLU A 511 -2.62 17.39 -12.82
C GLU A 511 -3.32 18.50 -12.05
N TRP A 512 -2.61 19.59 -11.81
CA TRP A 512 -3.17 20.81 -11.26
C TRP A 512 -3.72 21.70 -12.38
N ASP A 513 -5.04 21.98 -12.37
CA ASP A 513 -5.70 22.81 -13.39
C ASP A 513 -5.88 24.29 -12.99
N GLY A 514 -5.32 24.68 -11.82
CA GLY A 514 -5.46 26.01 -11.22
C GLY A 514 -6.56 26.15 -10.19
N LEU A 515 -7.50 25.21 -10.12
CA LEU A 515 -8.62 25.18 -9.18
C LEU A 515 -8.68 23.90 -8.37
N GLY A 516 -8.21 22.79 -8.95
CA GLY A 516 -8.26 21.48 -8.34
C GLY A 516 -7.28 20.50 -8.95
N LEU A 517 -7.29 19.27 -8.44
CA LEU A 517 -6.51 18.17 -9.00
C LEU A 517 -7.38 17.28 -9.89
N VAL A 518 -6.92 17.08 -11.11
CA VAL A 518 -7.54 16.19 -12.09
C VAL A 518 -6.71 14.93 -12.22
N GLU A 519 -7.33 13.77 -12.10
CA GLU A 519 -6.67 12.49 -12.34
C GLU A 519 -6.40 12.30 -13.84
N ASN A 520 -5.12 12.26 -14.22
CA ASN A 520 -4.73 11.90 -15.58
C ASN A 520 -4.74 10.40 -15.76
N TRP A 521 -4.16 9.68 -14.78
CA TRP A 521 -4.17 8.23 -14.73
C TRP A 521 -3.88 7.70 -13.33
N ARG A 522 -4.18 6.44 -13.11
CA ARG A 522 -3.74 5.66 -11.97
C ARG A 522 -3.44 4.22 -12.37
N THR A 523 -2.61 3.55 -11.59
CA THR A 523 -2.37 2.12 -11.77
C THR A 523 -3.60 1.30 -11.40
N ARG A 524 -3.68 0.07 -11.90
CA ARG A 524 -4.54 -0.93 -11.28
C ARG A 524 -4.03 -1.20 -9.85
N LYS A 525 -4.91 -1.77 -9.06
CA LYS A 525 -4.58 -2.18 -7.70
C LYS A 525 -3.39 -3.15 -7.71
N ILE A 526 -2.30 -2.75 -7.06
CA ILE A 526 -1.07 -3.51 -6.89
C ILE A 526 -1.22 -4.31 -5.59
N ASN A 527 -1.00 -5.62 -5.62
CA ASN A 527 -0.99 -6.43 -4.40
C ASN A 527 0.34 -6.23 -3.68
N GLY A 528 0.29 -5.63 -2.50
CA GLY A 528 1.44 -5.30 -1.68
C GLY A 528 1.43 -3.84 -1.22
N TYR A 529 2.30 -3.54 -0.29
CA TYR A 529 2.53 -2.23 0.28
C TYR A 529 3.72 -1.56 -0.40
N VAL A 530 3.51 -0.41 -1.02
CA VAL A 530 4.61 0.42 -1.57
C VAL A 530 5.26 1.17 -0.41
N ALA A 531 6.45 0.73 -0.01
CA ALA A 531 7.19 1.33 1.09
C ALA A 531 7.87 2.65 0.68
N ASP A 532 8.43 2.71 -0.52
CA ASP A 532 9.01 3.91 -1.11
C ASP A 532 9.06 3.76 -2.64
N TYR A 533 9.17 4.88 -3.36
CA TYR A 533 9.27 4.89 -4.82
C TYR A 533 9.95 6.16 -5.32
N GLN A 534 10.54 6.09 -6.52
CA GLN A 534 11.18 7.21 -7.20
C GLN A 534 10.96 7.13 -8.71
N PHE A 535 11.20 8.23 -9.41
CA PHE A 535 11.21 8.32 -10.86
C PHE A 535 12.64 8.60 -11.33
N LYS A 536 13.38 7.57 -11.69
CA LYS A 536 14.81 7.61 -12.01
C LYS A 536 15.15 6.57 -13.07
N ASP A 537 16.20 6.81 -13.83
CA ASP A 537 16.83 5.83 -14.71
C ASP A 537 17.54 4.77 -13.85
N VAL A 538 16.89 3.64 -13.63
CA VAL A 538 17.37 2.60 -12.72
C VAL A 538 18.17 1.51 -13.41
N ASP A 539 17.92 1.26 -14.68
CA ASP A 539 18.64 0.26 -15.47
C ASP A 539 19.76 0.86 -16.33
N ASN A 540 19.92 2.19 -16.22
CA ASN A 540 21.00 2.95 -16.83
C ASN A 540 20.97 2.93 -18.37
N ASP A 541 19.77 2.92 -18.97
CA ASP A 541 19.55 2.95 -20.42
C ASP A 541 19.30 4.38 -20.95
N GLY A 542 19.18 5.36 -20.07
CA GLY A 542 18.94 6.78 -20.37
C GLY A 542 17.47 7.19 -20.28
N SER A 543 16.55 6.23 -20.12
CA SER A 543 15.14 6.48 -19.84
C SER A 543 14.90 6.51 -18.33
N LYS A 544 13.79 7.08 -17.89
CA LYS A 544 13.40 7.05 -16.46
C LYS A 544 12.22 6.11 -16.24
N GLU A 545 12.31 5.34 -15.18
CA GLU A 545 11.26 4.44 -14.73
C GLU A 545 10.62 4.94 -13.43
N ILE A 546 9.36 4.58 -13.22
CA ILE A 546 8.82 4.51 -11.87
C ILE A 546 9.39 3.25 -11.22
N VAL A 547 10.21 3.46 -10.21
CA VAL A 547 10.84 2.39 -9.43
C VAL A 547 10.24 2.38 -8.05
N MET A 548 9.85 1.21 -7.56
CA MET A 548 9.27 1.07 -6.23
C MET A 548 9.83 -0.12 -5.47
N VAL A 549 9.83 0.00 -4.15
CA VAL A 549 9.95 -1.12 -3.23
C VAL A 549 8.55 -1.55 -2.84
N LEU A 550 8.21 -2.78 -3.18
CA LEU A 550 6.94 -3.39 -2.87
C LEU A 550 7.13 -4.47 -1.81
N VAL A 551 6.47 -4.31 -0.65
CA VAL A 551 6.42 -5.31 0.41
C VAL A 551 5.20 -6.19 0.18
N LEU A 552 5.44 -7.47 -0.07
CA LEU A 552 4.40 -8.45 -0.37
C LEU A 552 3.92 -9.12 0.92
N SER A 553 2.64 -9.00 1.22
CA SER A 553 2.02 -9.82 2.26
C SER A 553 1.77 -11.21 1.70
N THR A 554 2.56 -12.19 2.09
CA THR A 554 2.50 -13.55 1.55
C THR A 554 1.44 -14.44 2.19
N GLY A 555 0.57 -13.94 3.04
CA GLY A 555 -0.48 -14.76 3.69
C GLY A 555 0.02 -15.97 4.50
N ARG A 556 1.30 -16.29 4.46
CA ARG A 556 1.97 -17.23 5.35
C ARG A 556 2.62 -16.42 6.45
N ALA A 557 2.15 -16.61 7.67
CA ALA A 557 2.75 -16.04 8.85
C ALA A 557 4.30 -16.12 8.76
N PHE A 558 4.96 -14.97 8.95
CA PHE A 558 6.40 -14.87 9.26
C PHE A 558 7.43 -14.65 8.13
N ALA A 559 7.08 -14.36 6.89
CA ALA A 559 8.10 -13.91 5.94
C ALA A 559 7.58 -12.75 5.10
N GLU A 560 7.73 -11.55 5.62
CA GLU A 560 7.67 -10.35 4.79
C GLU A 560 8.71 -10.49 3.70
N LYS A 561 8.29 -10.32 2.46
CA LYS A 561 9.18 -10.32 1.31
C LYS A 561 9.02 -9.00 0.61
N SER A 562 10.14 -8.43 0.20
CA SER A 562 10.15 -7.25 -0.65
C SER A 562 10.70 -7.57 -2.02
N VAL A 563 10.20 -6.86 -3.02
CA VAL A 563 10.73 -6.85 -4.39
C VAL A 563 10.94 -5.41 -4.84
N PHE A 564 11.89 -5.22 -5.74
CA PHE A 564 11.98 -4.00 -6.54
C PHE A 564 11.16 -4.20 -7.80
N VAL A 565 10.42 -3.18 -8.17
CA VAL A 565 9.64 -3.15 -9.41
C VAL A 565 9.93 -1.84 -10.12
N ALA A 566 10.26 -1.92 -11.40
CA ALA A 566 10.44 -0.76 -12.25
C ALA A 566 9.63 -0.91 -13.53
N TYR A 567 9.04 0.19 -14.00
CA TYR A 567 8.43 0.23 -15.31
C TYR A 567 8.62 1.58 -15.98
N GLU A 568 8.89 1.52 -17.27
CA GLU A 568 9.08 2.68 -18.14
C GLU A 568 7.74 3.39 -18.38
N MET A 569 7.71 4.68 -18.18
CA MET A 569 6.61 5.53 -18.59
C MET A 569 6.85 5.96 -20.04
N SER A 570 6.29 5.22 -20.99
CA SER A 570 6.36 5.62 -22.39
C SER A 570 5.60 6.93 -22.57
N ALA A 571 6.29 8.00 -22.93
CA ALA A 571 5.64 9.22 -23.40
C ALA A 571 4.68 8.87 -24.54
N PRO A 572 3.46 9.43 -24.60
CA PRO A 572 2.55 9.19 -25.71
C PRO A 572 3.23 9.62 -27.00
N GLN A 573 3.47 8.66 -27.89
CA GLN A 573 3.94 9.02 -29.25
C GLN A 573 2.93 9.99 -29.86
N PRO A 574 3.37 11.13 -30.39
CA PRO A 574 2.47 12.04 -31.09
C PRO A 574 1.78 11.25 -32.19
N ALA A 575 0.46 11.32 -32.23
CA ALA A 575 -0.34 10.64 -33.25
C ALA A 575 0.24 10.95 -34.63
N GLN A 576 0.77 9.94 -35.31
CA GLN A 576 1.22 10.11 -36.69
C GLN A 576 0.03 10.64 -37.47
N ALA A 577 0.19 11.84 -38.06
CA ALA A 577 -0.80 12.39 -38.95
C ALA A 577 -1.12 11.36 -40.05
N PRO A 578 -2.38 11.14 -40.41
CA PRO A 578 -2.73 10.22 -41.46
C PRO A 578 -1.99 10.64 -42.73
N LYS A 579 -1.20 9.74 -43.29
CA LYS A 579 -0.60 9.97 -44.61
C LYS A 579 -1.74 10.17 -45.61
N GLN A 580 -1.79 11.39 -46.18
CA GLN A 580 -2.68 11.72 -47.28
C GLN A 580 -2.31 10.91 -48.54
#